data_91a2f238c39c96ec58d099723111992c
#
_entry.id   91a2f238c39c96ec58d099723111992c
#
_cell.length_a   1.000
_cell.length_b   1.000
_cell.length_c   1.000
_cell.angle_alpha   90.00
_cell.angle_beta   90.00
_cell.angle_gamma   90.00
#
_symmetry.space_group_name_H-M   'P 1'
#
loop_
_entity.id
_entity.type
_entity.pdbx_description
1 polymer ?
#
loop_
_entity_poly.entity_id
_entity_poly.type
_entity_poly.pdbx_seq_one_letter_code
_entity_poly.pdbx_strand_id
1 'polypeptide(L)'
;MEQKQTRLYWQLALISLARLCLNTGLRMVYPFAPAFARQLGVPVTAVYRLVTIRNLAGFLSPLFGPLSERFGRRAILFGAMIVFSAGCLLVWLWPTYWLFGAALIVISVAKVVYDPAMQAYVGETVPYKQRGKALAVTELSWAGALLVGGPLLGIAIERQGWSAAFFWLGLFGVVTAVSLRKFLPSANKTVGGRGASLADYGRVVWQNPVIWAAMLYNVLIMAGNETIFLVFGDWMELSFGLSLLALGASAGVIGGAEITGELFAGWSVDRFGKRPVIITTGLLNALACLLIPLTDGNLTAALVAYFALFLTFEITIVGGVPLMTEIVPSARSVVMSSTIAAGALGRALGSWLGPFLFSQFGFSSNGWVSAMITAVATLLLALWIREARDQ
;
A
#
# COMPACT_ATOMS: atom_id res chain seq x y z
N MET A 1 -20.46 29.60 -7.20
CA MET A 1 -19.14 28.88 -7.26
C MET A 1 -18.84 28.16 -5.95
N GLU A 2 -19.04 28.77 -4.83
CA GLU A 2 -18.72 28.25 -3.48
C GLU A 2 -19.43 26.94 -3.12
N GLN A 3 -20.74 26.83 -3.38
CA GLN A 3 -21.49 25.58 -3.14
C GLN A 3 -20.99 24.38 -3.98
N LYS A 4 -20.54 24.60 -5.21
CA LYS A 4 -20.00 23.55 -6.07
C LYS A 4 -18.65 23.06 -5.57
N GLN A 5 -17.84 23.96 -5.03
CA GLN A 5 -16.54 23.67 -4.47
C GLN A 5 -16.66 22.93 -3.13
N THR A 6 -17.55 23.36 -2.25
CA THR A 6 -17.86 22.68 -0.99
C THR A 6 -18.34 21.24 -1.23
N ARG A 7 -19.23 21.04 -2.21
CA ARG A 7 -19.70 19.70 -2.59
C ARG A 7 -18.56 18.79 -3.07
N LEU A 8 -17.60 19.33 -3.83
CA LEU A 8 -16.44 18.57 -4.30
C LEU A 8 -15.55 18.10 -3.13
N TYR A 9 -15.27 18.98 -2.17
CA TYR A 9 -14.48 18.60 -0.99
C TYR A 9 -15.15 17.47 -0.16
N TRP A 10 -16.46 17.53 0.02
CA TRP A 10 -17.21 16.46 0.67
C TRP A 10 -17.12 15.13 -0.08
N GLN A 11 -17.17 15.16 -1.40
CA GLN A 11 -17.01 13.96 -2.22
C GLN A 11 -15.62 13.36 -2.09
N LEU A 12 -14.58 14.20 -2.13
CA LEU A 12 -13.20 13.77 -1.93
C LEU A 12 -12.97 13.20 -0.52
N ALA A 13 -13.50 13.85 0.51
CA ALA A 13 -13.43 13.35 1.89
C ALA A 13 -14.08 11.97 2.03
N LEU A 14 -15.27 11.79 1.45
CA LEU A 14 -16.00 10.52 1.48
C LEU A 14 -15.24 9.40 0.75
N ILE A 15 -14.69 9.69 -0.41
CA ILE A 15 -13.85 8.77 -1.17
C ILE A 15 -12.61 8.39 -0.37
N SER A 16 -11.95 9.37 0.26
CA SER A 16 -10.77 9.13 1.12
C SER A 16 -11.09 8.30 2.35
N LEU A 17 -12.25 8.52 2.99
CA LEU A 17 -12.71 7.71 4.12
C LEU A 17 -13.01 6.25 3.72
N ALA A 18 -13.63 6.04 2.58
CA ALA A 18 -13.85 4.69 2.06
C ALA A 18 -12.51 3.99 1.74
N ARG A 19 -11.56 4.72 1.14
CA ARG A 19 -10.21 4.22 0.88
C ARG A 19 -9.44 3.94 2.17
N LEU A 20 -9.60 4.78 3.19
CA LEU A 20 -9.04 4.55 4.53
C LEU A 20 -9.51 3.21 5.11
N CYS A 21 -10.80 2.92 5.00
CA CYS A 21 -11.37 1.65 5.45
C CYS A 21 -10.75 0.44 4.71
N LEU A 22 -10.65 0.51 3.38
CA LEU A 22 -9.99 -0.51 2.55
C LEU A 22 -8.52 -0.70 2.94
N ASN A 23 -7.78 0.40 3.09
CA ASN A 23 -6.38 0.37 3.47
C ASN A 23 -6.18 -0.20 4.87
N THR A 24 -7.05 0.15 5.82
CA THR A 24 -7.01 -0.39 7.19
C THR A 24 -7.23 -1.91 7.18
N GLY A 25 -8.23 -2.40 6.43
CA GLY A 25 -8.47 -3.83 6.25
C GLY A 25 -7.30 -4.56 5.59
N LEU A 26 -6.64 -3.91 4.63
CA LEU A 26 -5.45 -4.47 3.97
C LEU A 26 -4.25 -4.53 4.93
N ARG A 27 -4.03 -3.50 5.73
CA ARG A 27 -2.80 -3.30 6.52
C ARG A 27 -2.86 -3.84 7.94
N MET A 28 -4.03 -4.16 8.48
CA MET A 28 -4.18 -4.68 9.85
C MET A 28 -3.42 -5.98 10.11
N VAL A 29 -3.10 -6.74 9.08
CA VAL A 29 -2.37 -8.00 9.24
C VAL A 29 -0.94 -7.77 9.73
N TYR A 30 -0.29 -6.65 9.39
CA TYR A 30 1.09 -6.37 9.78
C TYR A 30 1.28 -6.29 11.31
N PRO A 31 0.50 -5.51 12.07
CA PRO A 31 0.61 -5.50 13.52
C PRO A 31 -0.08 -6.69 14.20
N PHE A 32 -1.14 -7.28 13.62
CA PHE A 32 -2.00 -8.23 14.32
C PHE A 32 -1.89 -9.68 13.82
N ALA A 33 -0.95 -10.03 12.93
CA ALA A 33 -0.79 -11.40 12.43
C ALA A 33 -0.64 -12.43 13.54
N PRO A 34 0.17 -12.21 14.61
CA PRO A 34 0.29 -13.15 15.71
C PRO A 34 -1.04 -13.38 16.44
N ALA A 35 -1.82 -12.31 16.66
CA ALA A 35 -3.12 -12.39 17.30
C ALA A 35 -4.13 -13.19 16.47
N PHE A 36 -4.18 -12.94 15.15
CA PHE A 36 -5.03 -13.70 14.24
C PHE A 36 -4.64 -15.18 14.21
N ALA A 37 -3.34 -15.50 14.16
CA ALA A 37 -2.85 -16.85 14.16
C ALA A 37 -3.26 -17.63 15.42
N ARG A 38 -3.05 -17.04 16.61
CA ARG A 38 -3.44 -17.65 17.90
C ARG A 38 -4.93 -17.93 17.98
N GLN A 39 -5.75 -16.96 17.58
CA GLN A 39 -7.20 -17.07 17.67
C GLN A 39 -7.80 -18.03 16.63
N LEU A 40 -7.14 -18.19 15.49
CA LEU A 40 -7.51 -19.15 14.45
C LEU A 40 -6.94 -20.56 14.72
N GLY A 41 -6.10 -20.72 15.76
CA GLY A 41 -5.48 -22.00 16.09
C GLY A 41 -4.49 -22.49 15.02
N VAL A 42 -3.83 -21.57 14.32
CA VAL A 42 -2.87 -21.87 13.26
C VAL A 42 -1.48 -21.26 13.56
N PRO A 43 -0.39 -21.79 13.01
CA PRO A 43 0.90 -21.11 13.12
C PRO A 43 0.86 -19.78 12.37
N VAL A 44 1.58 -18.77 12.85
CA VAL A 44 1.62 -17.43 12.23
C VAL A 44 2.08 -17.48 10.77
N THR A 45 2.94 -18.43 10.43
CA THR A 45 3.37 -18.67 9.05
C THR A 45 2.21 -19.01 8.10
N ALA A 46 1.12 -19.61 8.61
CA ALA A 46 -0.08 -19.85 7.83
C ALA A 46 -0.78 -18.52 7.47
N VAL A 47 -0.84 -17.57 8.40
CA VAL A 47 -1.35 -16.21 8.14
C VAL A 47 -0.48 -15.51 7.10
N TYR A 48 0.83 -15.60 7.22
CA TYR A 48 1.77 -14.97 6.26
C TYR A 48 1.65 -15.56 4.84
N ARG A 49 1.40 -16.87 4.69
CA ARG A 49 1.11 -17.48 3.39
C ARG A 49 -0.14 -16.86 2.73
N LEU A 50 -1.17 -16.58 3.51
CA LEU A 50 -2.36 -15.89 3.00
C LEU A 50 -2.05 -14.46 2.54
N VAL A 51 -1.15 -13.75 3.25
CA VAL A 51 -0.67 -12.43 2.82
C VAL A 51 0.10 -12.52 1.50
N THR A 52 0.95 -13.53 1.33
CA THR A 52 1.67 -13.76 0.06
C THR A 52 0.69 -13.97 -1.09
N ILE A 53 -0.31 -14.84 -0.92
CA ILE A 53 -1.35 -15.09 -1.93
C ILE A 53 -2.14 -13.82 -2.23
N ARG A 54 -2.54 -13.09 -1.19
CA ARG A 54 -3.24 -11.81 -1.32
C ARG A 54 -2.45 -10.77 -2.14
N ASN A 55 -1.14 -10.67 -1.91
CA ASN A 55 -0.29 -9.71 -2.61
C ASN A 55 -0.22 -10.00 -4.12
N LEU A 56 -0.36 -11.26 -4.53
CA LEU A 56 -0.47 -11.63 -5.94
C LEU A 56 -1.74 -11.08 -6.62
N ALA A 57 -2.79 -10.75 -5.87
CA ALA A 57 -3.98 -10.14 -6.44
C ALA A 57 -3.69 -8.78 -7.12
N GLY A 58 -2.59 -8.10 -6.75
CA GLY A 58 -2.12 -6.89 -7.42
C GLY A 58 -1.87 -7.05 -8.93
N PHE A 59 -1.52 -8.26 -9.38
CA PHE A 59 -1.37 -8.57 -10.81
C PHE A 59 -2.68 -8.45 -11.59
N LEU A 60 -3.81 -8.52 -10.92
CA LEU A 60 -5.12 -8.39 -11.56
C LEU A 60 -5.49 -6.93 -11.88
N SER A 61 -4.71 -5.95 -11.39
CA SER A 61 -5.00 -4.52 -11.54
C SER A 61 -5.25 -4.08 -13.00
N PRO A 62 -4.48 -4.50 -14.01
CA PRO A 62 -4.72 -4.10 -15.39
C PRO A 62 -6.08 -4.57 -15.97
N LEU A 63 -6.65 -5.65 -15.39
CA LEU A 63 -7.93 -6.21 -15.86
C LEU A 63 -9.13 -5.36 -15.41
N PHE A 64 -8.98 -4.58 -14.33
CA PHE A 64 -10.08 -3.84 -13.72
C PHE A 64 -10.20 -2.38 -14.18
N GLY A 65 -9.17 -1.81 -14.82
CA GLY A 65 -9.23 -0.46 -15.37
C GLY A 65 -10.44 -0.23 -16.28
N PRO A 66 -10.68 -1.07 -17.31
CA PRO A 66 -11.83 -0.93 -18.21
C PRO A 66 -13.20 -1.09 -17.54
N LEU A 67 -13.26 -1.78 -16.40
CA LEU A 67 -14.52 -2.03 -15.69
C LEU A 67 -15.18 -0.73 -15.24
N SER A 68 -14.39 0.22 -14.75
CA SER A 68 -14.90 1.51 -14.29
C SER A 68 -15.37 2.42 -15.44
N GLU A 69 -14.87 2.22 -16.66
CA GLU A 69 -15.35 2.91 -17.86
C GLU A 69 -16.71 2.36 -18.30
N ARG A 70 -16.87 1.03 -18.23
CA ARG A 70 -18.11 0.35 -18.66
C ARG A 70 -19.28 0.58 -17.71
N PHE A 71 -19.05 0.47 -16.40
CA PHE A 71 -20.12 0.52 -15.38
C PHE A 71 -20.26 1.89 -14.70
N GLY A 72 -19.31 2.81 -14.93
CA GLY A 72 -19.26 4.14 -14.34
C GLY A 72 -18.57 4.14 -12.96
N ARG A 73 -17.86 5.23 -12.67
CA ARG A 73 -16.99 5.38 -11.48
C ARG A 73 -17.73 5.14 -10.17
N ARG A 74 -18.91 5.75 -10.01
CA ARG A 74 -19.74 5.60 -8.80
C ARG A 74 -20.15 4.14 -8.53
N ALA A 75 -20.57 3.42 -9.57
CA ALA A 75 -21.01 2.03 -9.43
C ALA A 75 -19.86 1.13 -9.00
N ILE A 76 -18.67 1.35 -9.54
CA ILE A 76 -17.47 0.57 -9.20
C ILE A 76 -16.99 0.87 -7.78
N LEU A 77 -16.93 2.15 -7.38
CA LEU A 77 -16.57 2.53 -6.01
C LEU A 77 -17.56 1.94 -4.98
N PHE A 78 -18.86 2.03 -5.24
CA PHE A 78 -19.90 1.42 -4.42
C PHE A 78 -19.75 -0.11 -4.36
N GLY A 79 -19.64 -0.78 -5.51
CA GLY A 79 -19.53 -2.23 -5.60
C GLY A 79 -18.29 -2.78 -4.89
N ALA A 80 -17.14 -2.12 -5.04
CA ALA A 80 -15.92 -2.50 -4.35
C ALA A 80 -16.08 -2.44 -2.83
N MET A 81 -16.74 -1.39 -2.30
CA MET A 81 -17.00 -1.25 -0.86
C MET A 81 -18.02 -2.28 -0.35
N ILE A 82 -19.03 -2.64 -1.14
CA ILE A 82 -19.99 -3.71 -0.77
C ILE A 82 -19.28 -5.07 -0.71
N VAL A 83 -18.46 -5.39 -1.71
CA VAL A 83 -17.70 -6.64 -1.76
C VAL A 83 -16.71 -6.72 -0.58
N PHE A 84 -16.00 -5.63 -0.29
CA PHE A 84 -15.14 -5.49 0.89
C PHE A 84 -15.93 -5.75 2.18
N SER A 85 -17.05 -5.06 2.36
CA SER A 85 -17.87 -5.17 3.58
C SER A 85 -18.44 -6.57 3.76
N ALA A 86 -18.91 -7.19 2.68
CA ALA A 86 -19.40 -8.57 2.72
C ALA A 86 -18.29 -9.54 3.16
N GLY A 87 -17.10 -9.41 2.61
CA GLY A 87 -15.94 -10.21 3.01
C GLY A 87 -15.61 -10.05 4.49
N CYS A 88 -15.62 -8.83 5.00
CA CYS A 88 -15.37 -8.56 6.42
C CYS A 88 -16.48 -9.14 7.31
N LEU A 89 -17.76 -8.88 7.01
CA LEU A 89 -18.89 -9.36 7.83
C LEU A 89 -19.00 -10.88 7.84
N LEU A 90 -18.63 -11.55 6.74
CA LEU A 90 -18.59 -13.01 6.69
C LEU A 90 -17.56 -13.58 7.67
N VAL A 91 -16.37 -12.98 7.78
CA VAL A 91 -15.37 -13.42 8.78
C VAL A 91 -15.86 -13.20 10.20
N TRP A 92 -16.55 -12.09 10.46
CA TRP A 92 -17.13 -11.83 11.78
C TRP A 92 -18.19 -12.87 12.16
N LEU A 93 -19.06 -13.28 11.21
CA LEU A 93 -20.12 -14.26 11.44
C LEU A 93 -19.58 -15.70 11.57
N TRP A 94 -18.59 -16.06 10.77
CA TRP A 94 -17.96 -17.39 10.74
C TRP A 94 -16.44 -17.26 10.77
N PRO A 95 -15.83 -17.10 11.95
CA PRO A 95 -14.41 -16.80 12.13
C PRO A 95 -13.53 -18.04 11.90
N THR A 96 -13.39 -18.46 10.65
CA THR A 96 -12.57 -19.61 10.23
C THR A 96 -11.35 -19.17 9.42
N TYR A 97 -10.28 -19.99 9.44
CA TYR A 97 -9.06 -19.73 8.68
C TYR A 97 -9.32 -19.53 7.18
N TRP A 98 -10.19 -20.33 6.58
CA TRP A 98 -10.49 -20.25 5.17
C TRP A 98 -11.26 -18.97 4.78
N LEU A 99 -12.23 -18.58 5.59
CA LEU A 99 -12.95 -17.31 5.38
C LEU A 99 -12.06 -16.10 5.64
N PHE A 100 -11.18 -16.17 6.63
CA PHE A 100 -10.17 -15.15 6.85
C PHE A 100 -9.28 -14.98 5.61
N GLY A 101 -8.74 -16.09 5.06
CA GLY A 101 -7.95 -16.06 3.83
C GLY A 101 -8.72 -15.51 2.62
N ALA A 102 -9.95 -15.97 2.44
CA ALA A 102 -10.82 -15.47 1.37
C ALA A 102 -11.08 -13.96 1.51
N ALA A 103 -11.34 -13.49 2.74
CA ALA A 103 -11.56 -12.06 3.00
C ALA A 103 -10.30 -11.23 2.69
N LEU A 104 -9.10 -11.69 3.03
CA LEU A 104 -7.86 -10.98 2.68
C LEU A 104 -7.71 -10.82 1.16
N ILE A 105 -8.05 -11.85 0.39
CA ILE A 105 -8.04 -11.79 -1.08
C ILE A 105 -9.12 -10.82 -1.58
N VAL A 106 -10.33 -10.91 -1.05
CA VAL A 106 -11.46 -10.02 -1.41
C VAL A 106 -11.14 -8.56 -1.11
N ILE A 107 -10.55 -8.26 0.05
CA ILE A 107 -10.09 -6.92 0.44
C ILE A 107 -9.07 -6.40 -0.58
N SER A 108 -8.10 -7.23 -0.96
CA SER A 108 -7.08 -6.86 -1.94
C SER A 108 -7.69 -6.58 -3.32
N VAL A 109 -8.57 -7.45 -3.81
CA VAL A 109 -9.28 -7.26 -5.07
C VAL A 109 -10.15 -6.01 -5.04
N ALA A 110 -10.90 -5.79 -3.94
CA ALA A 110 -11.72 -4.59 -3.77
C ALA A 110 -10.87 -3.31 -3.89
N LYS A 111 -9.67 -3.29 -3.27
CA LYS A 111 -8.73 -2.16 -3.39
C LYS A 111 -8.22 -1.98 -4.82
N VAL A 112 -7.82 -3.06 -5.47
CA VAL A 112 -7.30 -3.05 -6.86
C VAL A 112 -8.37 -2.52 -7.85
N VAL A 113 -9.65 -2.75 -7.56
CA VAL A 113 -10.78 -2.21 -8.33
C VAL A 113 -11.09 -0.76 -7.95
N TYR A 114 -11.00 -0.44 -6.67
CA TYR A 114 -11.35 0.88 -6.12
C TYR A 114 -10.38 1.98 -6.55
N ASP A 115 -9.06 1.75 -6.42
CA ASP A 115 -8.04 2.78 -6.62
C ASP A 115 -8.04 3.38 -8.04
N PRO A 116 -8.07 2.61 -9.14
CA PRO A 116 -8.16 3.19 -10.47
C PRO A 116 -9.46 3.96 -10.73
N ALA A 117 -10.58 3.46 -10.19
CA ALA A 117 -11.88 4.14 -10.33
C ALA A 117 -11.89 5.48 -9.57
N MET A 118 -11.28 5.53 -8.39
CA MET A 118 -11.09 6.75 -7.60
C MET A 118 -10.20 7.76 -8.33
N GLN A 119 -9.03 7.33 -8.82
CA GLN A 119 -8.10 8.20 -9.55
C GLN A 119 -8.76 8.78 -10.81
N ALA A 120 -9.50 7.97 -11.55
CA ALA A 120 -10.26 8.42 -12.71
C ALA A 120 -11.36 9.41 -12.31
N TYR A 121 -12.10 9.16 -11.22
CA TYR A 121 -13.10 10.09 -10.71
C TYR A 121 -12.48 11.47 -10.36
N VAL A 122 -11.35 11.48 -9.68
CA VAL A 122 -10.60 12.71 -9.37
C VAL A 122 -10.17 13.41 -10.65
N GLY A 123 -9.64 12.67 -11.62
CA GLY A 123 -9.23 13.20 -12.92
C GLY A 123 -10.35 13.82 -13.74
N GLU A 124 -11.59 13.32 -13.60
CA GLU A 124 -12.78 13.81 -14.33
C GLU A 124 -13.45 14.99 -13.62
N THR A 125 -13.45 15.03 -12.28
CA THR A 125 -14.24 15.99 -11.49
C THR A 125 -13.44 17.16 -10.95
N VAL A 126 -12.13 16.99 -10.74
CA VAL A 126 -11.25 18.03 -10.16
C VAL A 126 -10.58 18.84 -11.27
N PRO A 127 -10.57 20.20 -11.19
CA PRO A 127 -9.85 21.06 -12.12
C PRO A 127 -8.37 20.67 -12.19
N TYR A 128 -7.78 20.70 -13.39
CA TYR A 128 -6.40 20.24 -13.64
C TYR A 128 -5.37 20.76 -12.63
N LYS A 129 -5.40 22.07 -12.33
CA LYS A 129 -4.47 22.72 -11.39
C LYS A 129 -4.58 22.21 -9.93
N GLN A 130 -5.68 21.54 -9.57
CA GLN A 130 -5.95 21.06 -8.21
C GLN A 130 -5.88 19.53 -8.09
N ARG A 131 -5.72 18.81 -9.20
CA ARG A 131 -5.70 17.32 -9.21
C ARG A 131 -4.61 16.74 -8.33
N GLY A 132 -3.40 17.32 -8.39
CA GLY A 132 -2.28 16.85 -7.56
C GLY A 132 -2.60 16.93 -6.06
N LYS A 133 -3.18 18.06 -5.61
CA LYS A 133 -3.60 18.24 -4.22
C LYS A 133 -4.71 17.26 -3.82
N ALA A 134 -5.69 17.05 -4.72
CA ALA A 134 -6.78 16.11 -4.45
C ALA A 134 -6.28 14.66 -4.34
N LEU A 135 -5.37 14.24 -5.21
CA LEU A 135 -4.75 12.92 -5.12
C LEU A 135 -3.91 12.77 -3.85
N ALA A 136 -3.10 13.76 -3.49
CA ALA A 136 -2.34 13.74 -2.24
C ALA A 136 -3.25 13.57 -1.01
N VAL A 137 -4.40 14.28 -0.96
CA VAL A 137 -5.39 14.08 0.11
C VAL A 137 -5.92 12.64 0.13
N THR A 138 -6.13 12.02 -1.02
CA THR A 138 -6.57 10.62 -1.06
C THR A 138 -5.47 9.65 -0.62
N GLU A 139 -4.19 9.96 -0.89
CA GLU A 139 -3.06 9.14 -0.45
C GLU A 139 -2.88 9.15 1.08
N LEU A 140 -3.21 10.25 1.78
CA LEU A 140 -3.23 10.27 3.25
C LEU A 140 -4.05 9.14 3.88
N SER A 141 -4.99 8.55 3.13
CA SER A 141 -5.74 7.35 3.57
C SER A 141 -4.86 6.11 3.71
N TRP A 142 -3.72 6.05 3.05
CA TRP A 142 -2.75 4.96 3.17
C TRP A 142 -2.05 4.99 4.53
N ALA A 143 -1.44 6.11 4.85
CA ALA A 143 -0.78 6.32 6.14
C ALA A 143 -1.78 6.36 7.31
N GLY A 144 -2.96 6.96 7.11
CA GLY A 144 -4.06 6.98 8.05
C GLY A 144 -4.56 5.59 8.46
N ALA A 145 -4.40 4.59 7.60
CA ALA A 145 -4.75 3.21 7.90
C ALA A 145 -3.96 2.65 9.10
N LEU A 146 -2.70 2.98 9.25
CA LEU A 146 -1.91 2.60 10.41
C LEU A 146 -1.97 3.65 11.53
N LEU A 147 -1.94 4.94 11.19
CA LEU A 147 -1.95 6.01 12.20
C LEU A 147 -3.23 6.02 13.02
N VAL A 148 -4.37 5.83 12.38
CA VAL A 148 -5.70 5.88 13.02
C VAL A 148 -6.31 4.48 13.09
N GLY A 149 -6.30 3.75 11.98
CA GLY A 149 -6.89 2.42 11.88
C GLY A 149 -6.19 1.40 12.79
N GLY A 150 -4.86 1.41 12.87
CA GLY A 150 -4.08 0.53 13.74
C GLY A 150 -4.51 0.60 15.21
N PRO A 151 -4.43 1.78 15.87
CA PRO A 151 -4.86 1.95 17.25
C PRO A 151 -6.34 1.59 17.48
N LEU A 152 -7.24 2.02 16.60
CA LEU A 152 -8.68 1.73 16.73
C LEU A 152 -8.96 0.23 16.66
N LEU A 153 -8.32 -0.49 15.73
CA LEU A 153 -8.46 -1.94 15.64
C LEU A 153 -7.79 -2.64 16.81
N GLY A 154 -6.65 -2.14 17.32
CA GLY A 154 -6.01 -2.65 18.54
C GLY A 154 -6.98 -2.64 19.73
N ILE A 155 -7.67 -1.52 19.95
CA ILE A 155 -8.72 -1.38 20.99
C ILE A 155 -9.86 -2.37 20.74
N ALA A 156 -10.34 -2.48 19.50
CA ALA A 156 -11.45 -3.36 19.17
C ALA A 156 -11.09 -4.84 19.39
N ILE A 157 -9.90 -5.26 18.94
CA ILE A 157 -9.43 -6.64 19.08
C ILE A 157 -9.19 -6.99 20.56
N GLU A 158 -8.59 -6.09 21.33
CA GLU A 158 -8.28 -6.32 22.74
C GLU A 158 -9.56 -6.45 23.60
N ARG A 159 -10.59 -5.64 23.32
CA ARG A 159 -11.82 -5.62 24.11
C ARG A 159 -12.89 -6.60 23.67
N GLN A 160 -12.98 -6.90 22.39
CA GLN A 160 -14.11 -7.63 21.77
C GLN A 160 -13.68 -8.90 21.04
N GLY A 161 -12.35 -9.18 20.98
CA GLY A 161 -11.79 -10.29 20.23
C GLY A 161 -11.46 -9.95 18.79
N TRP A 162 -10.69 -10.82 18.15
CA TRP A 162 -10.10 -10.55 16.84
C TRP A 162 -11.10 -10.32 15.71
N SER A 163 -12.23 -11.00 15.74
CA SER A 163 -13.28 -10.86 14.72
C SER A 163 -13.98 -9.50 14.75
N ALA A 164 -13.89 -8.76 15.88
CA ALA A 164 -14.42 -7.41 16.00
C ALA A 164 -13.77 -6.42 15.01
N ALA A 165 -12.50 -6.62 14.67
CA ALA A 165 -11.86 -5.82 13.62
C ALA A 165 -12.63 -5.90 12.30
N PHE A 166 -13.05 -7.11 11.94
CA PHE A 166 -13.82 -7.35 10.71
C PHE A 166 -15.25 -6.82 10.81
N PHE A 167 -15.89 -6.89 11.98
CA PHE A 167 -17.20 -6.27 12.21
C PHE A 167 -17.16 -4.76 11.97
N TRP A 168 -16.23 -4.05 12.62
CA TRP A 168 -16.13 -2.60 12.50
C TRP A 168 -15.74 -2.15 11.10
N LEU A 169 -14.81 -2.85 10.46
CA LEU A 169 -14.44 -2.58 9.07
C LEU A 169 -15.61 -2.84 8.11
N GLY A 170 -16.33 -3.94 8.29
CA GLY A 170 -17.49 -4.26 7.47
C GLY A 170 -18.62 -3.24 7.63
N LEU A 171 -18.93 -2.86 8.89
CA LEU A 171 -19.96 -1.85 9.20
C LEU A 171 -19.59 -0.49 8.60
N PHE A 172 -18.35 -0.02 8.83
CA PHE A 172 -17.90 1.25 8.28
C PHE A 172 -17.83 1.21 6.74
N GLY A 173 -17.48 0.05 6.19
CA GLY A 173 -17.53 -0.19 4.75
C GLY A 173 -18.93 -0.07 4.16
N VAL A 174 -19.98 -0.61 4.82
CA VAL A 174 -21.39 -0.44 4.41
C VAL A 174 -21.78 1.04 4.47
N VAL A 175 -21.46 1.72 5.57
CA VAL A 175 -21.80 3.15 5.76
C VAL A 175 -21.18 3.99 4.64
N THR A 176 -19.89 3.77 4.35
CA THR A 176 -19.21 4.50 3.27
C THR A 176 -19.74 4.11 1.88
N ALA A 177 -20.07 2.84 1.64
CA ALA A 177 -20.70 2.40 0.39
C ALA A 177 -22.01 3.11 0.13
N VAL A 178 -22.92 3.10 1.11
CA VAL A 178 -24.23 3.79 1.00
C VAL A 178 -24.04 5.28 0.78
N SER A 179 -23.10 5.89 1.49
CA SER A 179 -22.76 7.31 1.34
C SER A 179 -22.22 7.63 -0.06
N LEU A 180 -21.31 6.79 -0.60
CA LEU A 180 -20.81 6.94 -1.98
C LEU A 180 -21.96 6.87 -3.00
N ARG A 181 -22.88 5.93 -2.84
CA ARG A 181 -24.06 5.81 -3.70
C ARG A 181 -24.97 7.05 -3.64
N LYS A 182 -25.14 7.62 -2.45
CA LYS A 182 -26.06 8.74 -2.20
C LYS A 182 -25.46 10.08 -2.66
N PHE A 183 -24.18 10.35 -2.38
CA PHE A 183 -23.59 11.67 -2.52
C PHE A 183 -22.71 11.85 -3.75
N LEU A 184 -22.21 10.77 -4.38
CA LEU A 184 -21.50 10.89 -5.65
C LEU A 184 -22.49 11.04 -6.81
N PRO A 185 -22.23 11.97 -7.76
CA PRO A 185 -23.02 12.07 -8.96
C PRO A 185 -22.88 10.80 -9.81
N SER A 186 -23.95 10.43 -10.48
CA SER A 186 -23.87 9.41 -11.53
C SER A 186 -23.14 10.05 -12.72
N ALA A 187 -21.88 9.71 -12.90
CA ALA A 187 -21.14 10.19 -14.07
C ALA A 187 -21.68 9.54 -15.34
N ASN A 188 -21.80 10.31 -16.40
CA ASN A 188 -22.08 9.78 -17.72
C ASN A 188 -20.95 8.79 -18.08
N LYS A 189 -21.32 7.68 -18.71
CA LYS A 189 -20.38 6.70 -19.28
C LYS A 189 -19.46 7.45 -20.22
N THR A 190 -18.21 7.63 -19.87
CA THR A 190 -17.20 8.09 -20.84
C THR A 190 -16.99 6.93 -21.82
N VAL A 191 -17.22 7.18 -23.09
CA VAL A 191 -16.87 6.21 -24.14
C VAL A 191 -15.35 6.10 -24.10
N GLY A 192 -14.86 5.00 -23.57
CA GLY A 192 -13.43 4.76 -23.38
C GLY A 192 -12.68 4.88 -24.71
N GLY A 193 -11.59 5.62 -24.68
CA GLY A 193 -10.59 5.56 -25.74
C GLY A 193 -10.09 4.12 -25.88
N ARG A 194 -9.76 3.67 -27.08
CA ARG A 194 -9.13 2.36 -27.32
C ARG A 194 -7.83 2.32 -26.51
N GLY A 195 -7.84 1.58 -25.41
CA GLY A 195 -6.61 1.26 -24.68
C GLY A 195 -5.63 0.55 -25.62
N ALA A 196 -4.33 0.77 -25.41
CA ALA A 196 -3.29 0.03 -26.13
C ALA A 196 -3.54 -1.46 -26.00
N SER A 197 -3.34 -2.22 -27.09
CA SER A 197 -3.53 -3.67 -27.06
C SER A 197 -2.48 -4.30 -26.13
N LEU A 198 -2.79 -5.44 -25.51
CA LEU A 198 -1.82 -6.19 -24.70
C LEU A 198 -0.54 -6.54 -25.50
N ALA A 199 -0.67 -6.72 -26.82
CA ALA A 199 0.46 -6.99 -27.71
C ALA A 199 1.37 -5.74 -27.85
N ASP A 200 0.76 -4.55 -27.99
CA ASP A 200 1.53 -3.29 -28.06
C ASP A 200 2.22 -2.99 -26.73
N TYR A 201 1.53 -3.25 -25.62
CA TYR A 201 2.10 -3.17 -24.27
C TYR A 201 3.34 -4.08 -24.13
N GLY A 202 3.22 -5.36 -24.47
CA GLY A 202 4.32 -6.32 -24.40
C GLY A 202 5.50 -5.92 -25.28
N ARG A 203 5.23 -5.42 -26.49
CA ARG A 203 6.27 -4.96 -27.43
C ARG A 203 7.06 -3.79 -26.84
N VAL A 204 6.39 -2.77 -26.28
CA VAL A 204 7.04 -1.60 -25.67
C VAL A 204 7.92 -2.01 -24.50
N VAL A 205 7.43 -2.87 -23.60
CA VAL A 205 8.21 -3.38 -22.47
C VAL A 205 9.43 -4.15 -22.95
N TRP A 206 9.27 -5.04 -23.92
CA TRP A 206 10.36 -5.88 -24.43
C TRP A 206 11.46 -5.10 -25.13
N GLN A 207 11.11 -4.04 -25.84
CA GLN A 207 12.04 -3.22 -26.62
C GLN A 207 12.80 -2.19 -25.78
N ASN A 208 12.42 -1.95 -24.52
CA ASN A 208 13.04 -0.91 -23.69
C ASN A 208 13.72 -1.50 -22.44
N PRO A 209 15.05 -1.70 -22.46
CA PRO A 209 15.79 -2.24 -21.30
C PRO A 209 15.62 -1.43 -20.02
N VAL A 210 15.42 -0.11 -20.13
CA VAL A 210 15.21 0.78 -18.98
C VAL A 210 13.90 0.44 -18.25
N ILE A 211 12.86 -0.04 -18.98
CA ILE A 211 11.60 -0.50 -18.33
C ILE A 211 11.87 -1.75 -17.49
N TRP A 212 12.69 -2.68 -17.96
CA TRP A 212 13.08 -3.85 -17.19
C TRP A 212 13.89 -3.48 -15.94
N ALA A 213 14.82 -2.53 -16.07
CA ALA A 213 15.54 -2.00 -14.91
C ALA A 213 14.60 -1.34 -13.89
N ALA A 214 13.63 -0.56 -14.35
CA ALA A 214 12.62 0.06 -13.49
C ALA A 214 11.70 -0.98 -12.83
N MET A 215 11.30 -2.02 -13.54
CA MET A 215 10.55 -3.14 -12.98
C MET A 215 11.37 -3.87 -11.91
N LEU A 216 12.62 -4.24 -12.20
CA LEU A 216 13.50 -4.90 -11.25
C LEU A 216 13.74 -4.06 -10.00
N TYR A 217 13.97 -2.76 -10.18
CA TYR A 217 14.07 -1.81 -9.06
C TYR A 217 12.82 -1.86 -8.17
N ASN A 218 11.62 -1.83 -8.78
CA ASN A 218 10.36 -1.87 -8.02
C ASN A 218 10.14 -3.23 -7.32
N VAL A 219 10.53 -4.34 -7.95
CA VAL A 219 10.51 -5.66 -7.28
C VAL A 219 11.40 -5.62 -6.04
N LEU A 220 12.64 -5.18 -6.18
CA LEU A 220 13.62 -5.20 -5.09
C LEU A 220 13.25 -4.26 -3.95
N ILE A 221 12.91 -3.00 -4.24
CA ILE A 221 12.59 -2.03 -3.18
C ILE A 221 11.35 -2.44 -2.39
N MET A 222 10.33 -2.99 -3.05
CA MET A 222 9.14 -3.51 -2.39
C MET A 222 9.42 -4.81 -1.64
N ALA A 223 10.24 -5.71 -2.18
CA ALA A 223 10.62 -6.94 -1.49
C ALA A 223 11.42 -6.66 -0.22
N GLY A 224 12.41 -5.74 -0.29
CA GLY A 224 13.19 -5.33 0.88
C GLY A 224 12.33 -4.79 2.00
N ASN A 225 11.42 -3.85 1.70
CA ASN A 225 10.52 -3.30 2.71
C ASN A 225 9.56 -4.35 3.27
N GLU A 226 8.94 -5.17 2.43
CA GLU A 226 7.97 -6.18 2.86
C GLU A 226 8.62 -7.27 3.73
N THR A 227 9.89 -7.64 3.46
CA THR A 227 10.66 -8.65 4.21
C THR A 227 10.79 -8.30 5.69
N ILE A 228 10.96 -7.03 6.03
CA ILE A 228 11.06 -6.57 7.42
C ILE A 228 9.72 -6.14 8.00
N PHE A 229 8.84 -5.60 7.17
CA PHE A 229 7.56 -5.06 7.63
C PHE A 229 6.55 -6.16 7.99
N LEU A 230 6.49 -7.25 7.25
CA LEU A 230 5.48 -8.28 7.51
C LEU A 230 5.64 -8.93 8.89
N VAL A 231 6.86 -9.07 9.38
CA VAL A 231 7.17 -9.65 10.70
C VAL A 231 7.16 -8.62 11.84
N PHE A 232 6.79 -7.37 11.55
CA PHE A 232 6.73 -6.28 12.53
C PHE A 232 5.95 -6.65 13.80
N GLY A 233 4.73 -7.17 13.63
CA GLY A 233 3.86 -7.54 14.75
C GLY A 233 4.46 -8.64 15.62
N ASP A 234 5.01 -9.70 14.99
CA ASP A 234 5.68 -10.79 15.67
C ASP A 234 6.89 -10.30 16.47
N TRP A 235 7.77 -9.53 15.84
CA TRP A 235 8.96 -9.04 16.49
C TRP A 235 8.62 -8.10 17.66
N MET A 236 7.69 -7.18 17.47
CA MET A 236 7.24 -6.26 18.52
C MET A 236 6.62 -7.00 19.72
N GLU A 237 5.84 -8.05 19.46
CA GLU A 237 5.26 -8.85 20.53
C GLU A 237 6.31 -9.69 21.26
N LEU A 238 7.20 -10.37 20.52
CA LEU A 238 8.21 -11.27 21.10
C LEU A 238 9.31 -10.51 21.84
N SER A 239 9.82 -9.41 21.29
CA SER A 239 10.94 -8.67 21.89
C SER A 239 10.50 -7.70 23.00
N PHE A 240 9.28 -7.16 22.94
CA PHE A 240 8.83 -6.12 23.87
C PHE A 240 7.56 -6.48 24.66
N GLY A 241 6.96 -7.63 24.43
CA GLY A 241 5.75 -8.08 25.15
C GLY A 241 4.54 -7.17 24.96
N LEU A 242 4.39 -6.54 23.78
CA LEU A 242 3.35 -5.53 23.56
C LEU A 242 1.95 -6.14 23.56
N SER A 243 0.99 -5.51 24.24
CA SER A 243 -0.43 -5.80 24.13
C SER A 243 -0.96 -5.46 22.73
N LEU A 244 -2.16 -5.92 22.39
CA LEU A 244 -2.79 -5.63 21.08
C LEU A 244 -3.02 -4.14 20.86
N LEU A 245 -3.37 -3.41 21.93
CA LEU A 245 -3.48 -1.95 21.91
C LEU A 245 -2.12 -1.32 21.59
N ALA A 246 -1.06 -1.76 22.27
CA ALA A 246 0.29 -1.22 22.07
C ALA A 246 0.83 -1.56 20.69
N LEU A 247 0.55 -2.74 20.15
CA LEU A 247 0.88 -3.12 18.75
C LEU A 247 0.18 -2.19 17.74
N GLY A 248 -1.11 -1.92 17.94
CA GLY A 248 -1.84 -0.96 17.12
C GLY A 248 -1.27 0.46 17.21
N ALA A 249 -0.92 0.92 18.41
CA ALA A 249 -0.31 2.23 18.63
C ALA A 249 1.09 2.31 18.00
N SER A 250 1.90 1.25 18.12
CA SER A 250 3.22 1.17 17.48
C SER A 250 3.13 1.22 15.95
N ALA A 251 2.12 0.58 15.35
CA ALA A 251 1.83 0.72 13.93
C ALA A 251 1.45 2.15 13.55
N GLY A 252 0.86 2.93 14.46
CA GLY A 252 0.59 4.35 14.28
C GLY A 252 1.85 5.19 14.05
N VAL A 253 2.99 4.80 14.65
CA VAL A 253 4.30 5.45 14.41
C VAL A 253 4.71 5.32 12.94
N ILE A 254 4.47 4.16 12.34
CA ILE A 254 4.70 3.91 10.91
C ILE A 254 3.82 4.84 10.07
N GLY A 255 2.52 4.93 10.37
CA GLY A 255 1.61 5.84 9.68
C GLY A 255 2.03 7.31 9.79
N GLY A 256 2.54 7.73 10.95
CA GLY A 256 3.12 9.07 11.15
C GLY A 256 4.36 9.30 10.27
N ALA A 257 5.23 8.31 10.17
CA ALA A 257 6.41 8.35 9.29
C ALA A 257 6.03 8.48 7.81
N GLU A 258 5.03 7.74 7.37
CA GLU A 258 4.52 7.78 5.99
C GLU A 258 3.95 9.17 5.65
N ILE A 259 3.10 9.76 6.52
CA ILE A 259 2.59 11.13 6.29
C ILE A 259 3.74 12.12 6.18
N THR A 260 4.70 12.03 7.10
CA THR A 260 5.87 12.91 7.10
C THR A 260 6.69 12.73 5.83
N GLY A 261 6.91 11.48 5.42
CA GLY A 261 7.64 11.13 4.19
C GLY A 261 6.95 11.64 2.93
N GLU A 262 5.64 11.51 2.84
CA GLU A 262 4.85 12.01 1.70
C GLU A 262 4.95 13.53 1.55
N LEU A 263 4.85 14.26 2.67
CA LEU A 263 5.01 15.73 2.68
C LEU A 263 6.44 16.15 2.28
N PHE A 264 7.46 15.46 2.78
CA PHE A 264 8.84 15.74 2.46
C PHE A 264 9.24 15.34 1.03
N ALA A 265 8.64 14.29 0.47
CA ALA A 265 8.96 13.80 -0.86
C ALA A 265 8.79 14.90 -1.93
N GLY A 266 7.64 15.58 -1.96
CA GLY A 266 7.38 16.66 -2.92
C GLY A 266 8.40 17.79 -2.78
N TRP A 267 8.60 18.29 -1.54
CA TRP A 267 9.53 19.39 -1.30
C TRP A 267 11.00 19.04 -1.65
N SER A 268 11.45 17.85 -1.27
CA SER A 268 12.84 17.44 -1.49
C SER A 268 13.13 17.18 -2.97
N VAL A 269 12.21 16.57 -3.69
CA VAL A 269 12.32 16.28 -5.13
C VAL A 269 12.37 17.58 -5.94
N ASP A 270 11.52 18.55 -5.61
CA ASP A 270 11.51 19.84 -6.30
C ASP A 270 12.80 20.65 -6.06
N ARG A 271 13.40 20.53 -4.86
CA ARG A 271 14.57 21.29 -4.47
C ARG A 271 15.90 20.68 -4.89
N PHE A 272 16.04 19.35 -4.76
CA PHE A 272 17.32 18.63 -4.96
C PHE A 272 17.32 17.74 -6.20
N GLY A 273 16.21 17.64 -6.90
CA GLY A 273 16.04 16.75 -8.05
C GLY A 273 15.63 15.32 -7.64
N LYS A 274 14.95 14.65 -8.55
CA LYS A 274 14.32 13.33 -8.30
C LYS A 274 15.36 12.26 -7.97
N ARG A 275 16.30 12.06 -8.86
CA ARG A 275 17.29 10.98 -8.79
C ARG A 275 18.21 11.08 -7.56
N PRO A 276 18.84 12.22 -7.20
CA PRO A 276 19.63 12.36 -5.98
C PRO A 276 18.83 12.06 -4.71
N VAL A 277 17.60 12.56 -4.63
CA VAL A 277 16.72 12.30 -3.47
C VAL A 277 16.47 10.81 -3.30
N ILE A 278 16.04 10.11 -4.37
CA ILE A 278 15.72 8.68 -4.30
C ILE A 278 16.96 7.84 -3.95
N ILE A 279 18.12 8.18 -4.48
CA ILE A 279 19.37 7.47 -4.14
C ILE A 279 19.71 7.69 -2.66
N THR A 280 19.69 8.94 -2.19
CA THR A 280 20.03 9.25 -0.80
C THR A 280 19.05 8.59 0.17
N THR A 281 17.74 8.70 -0.08
CA THR A 281 16.74 8.09 0.79
C THR A 281 16.73 6.58 0.72
N GLY A 282 17.03 5.98 -0.44
CA GLY A 282 17.22 4.54 -0.59
C GLY A 282 18.42 4.01 0.22
N LEU A 283 19.55 4.73 0.23
CA LEU A 283 20.70 4.37 1.08
C LEU A 283 20.40 4.54 2.57
N LEU A 284 19.70 5.62 2.95
CA LEU A 284 19.26 5.83 4.34
C LEU A 284 18.26 4.75 4.77
N ASN A 285 17.39 4.29 3.87
CA ASN A 285 16.48 3.18 4.12
C ASN A 285 17.23 1.86 4.34
N ALA A 286 18.23 1.56 3.51
CA ALA A 286 19.09 0.39 3.72
C ALA A 286 19.82 0.46 5.06
N LEU A 287 20.32 1.63 5.44
CA LEU A 287 20.94 1.84 6.75
C LEU A 287 19.92 1.64 7.90
N ALA A 288 18.71 2.16 7.78
CA ALA A 288 17.65 1.94 8.76
C ALA A 288 17.33 0.44 8.93
N CYS A 289 17.25 -0.32 7.83
CA CYS A 289 17.08 -1.78 7.90
C CYS A 289 18.20 -2.47 8.69
N LEU A 290 19.46 -2.03 8.53
CA LEU A 290 20.61 -2.58 9.29
C LEU A 290 20.54 -2.24 10.79
N LEU A 291 20.03 -1.06 11.14
CA LEU A 291 20.04 -0.56 12.51
C LEU A 291 18.87 -1.10 13.35
N ILE A 292 17.71 -1.42 12.75
CA ILE A 292 16.53 -1.91 13.50
C ILE A 292 16.86 -3.10 14.39
N PRO A 293 17.53 -4.18 13.95
CA PRO A 293 17.84 -5.32 14.81
C PRO A 293 18.71 -4.97 16.03
N LEU A 294 19.47 -3.88 15.96
CA LEU A 294 20.32 -3.42 17.07
C LEU A 294 19.52 -2.72 18.19
N THR A 295 18.24 -2.47 17.95
CA THR A 295 17.34 -1.83 18.92
C THR A 295 16.60 -2.82 19.81
N ASP A 296 16.91 -4.12 19.73
CA ASP A 296 16.31 -5.15 20.55
C ASP A 296 16.50 -4.83 22.04
N GLY A 297 15.45 -5.01 22.84
CA GLY A 297 15.41 -4.61 24.25
C GLY A 297 15.13 -3.13 24.53
N ASN A 298 15.05 -2.24 23.50
CA ASN A 298 14.70 -0.83 23.68
C ASN A 298 13.56 -0.42 22.73
N LEU A 299 12.33 -0.45 23.22
CA LEU A 299 11.13 -0.13 22.44
C LEU A 299 11.19 1.27 21.80
N THR A 300 11.67 2.29 22.53
CA THR A 300 11.74 3.65 21.96
C THR A 300 12.71 3.70 20.79
N ALA A 301 13.88 3.08 20.92
CA ALA A 301 14.86 3.01 19.83
C ALA A 301 14.28 2.23 18.63
N ALA A 302 13.56 1.14 18.87
CA ALA A 302 12.89 0.36 17.83
C ALA A 302 11.85 1.19 17.07
N LEU A 303 11.00 1.93 17.79
CA LEU A 303 9.99 2.80 17.18
C LEU A 303 10.61 3.94 16.37
N VAL A 304 11.69 4.56 16.88
CA VAL A 304 12.44 5.59 16.12
C VAL A 304 13.08 5.00 14.86
N ALA A 305 13.64 3.80 14.96
CA ALA A 305 14.25 3.13 13.79
C ALA A 305 13.18 2.75 12.74
N TYR A 306 12.01 2.25 13.17
CA TYR A 306 10.88 2.02 12.26
C TYR A 306 10.33 3.32 11.66
N PHE A 307 10.27 4.40 12.43
CA PHE A 307 9.93 5.72 11.91
C PHE A 307 10.91 6.14 10.80
N ALA A 308 12.22 6.03 11.04
CA ALA A 308 13.24 6.37 10.06
C ALA A 308 13.16 5.49 8.80
N LEU A 309 12.92 4.18 8.98
CA LEU A 309 12.74 3.23 7.88
C LEU A 309 11.56 3.63 6.99
N PHE A 310 10.38 3.86 7.57
CA PHE A 310 9.20 4.17 6.78
C PHE A 310 9.21 5.59 6.23
N LEU A 311 9.79 6.55 6.93
CA LEU A 311 10.03 7.90 6.42
C LEU A 311 10.87 7.86 5.13
N THR A 312 12.01 7.18 5.19
CA THR A 312 12.94 7.10 4.05
C THR A 312 12.36 6.25 2.91
N PHE A 313 11.64 5.18 3.23
CA PHE A 313 10.93 4.37 2.25
C PHE A 313 9.86 5.20 1.52
N GLU A 314 9.02 5.94 2.25
CA GLU A 314 7.95 6.73 1.65
C GLU A 314 8.49 7.84 0.74
N ILE A 315 9.54 8.55 1.17
CA ILE A 315 10.21 9.55 0.31
C ILE A 315 10.75 8.87 -0.97
N THR A 316 11.33 7.68 -0.85
CA THR A 316 11.88 6.93 -1.99
C THR A 316 10.78 6.54 -2.99
N ILE A 317 9.64 6.03 -2.50
CA ILE A 317 8.55 5.55 -3.35
C ILE A 317 7.79 6.72 -3.98
N VAL A 318 7.36 7.71 -3.18
CA VAL A 318 6.60 8.87 -3.66
C VAL A 318 7.44 9.73 -4.58
N GLY A 319 8.71 10.00 -4.19
CA GLY A 319 9.68 10.72 -5.03
C GLY A 319 10.05 9.97 -6.30
N GLY A 320 9.92 8.64 -6.31
CA GLY A 320 10.17 7.78 -7.47
C GLY A 320 9.11 7.86 -8.56
N VAL A 321 7.86 8.18 -8.20
CA VAL A 321 6.76 8.23 -9.18
C VAL A 321 7.03 9.21 -10.33
N PRO A 322 7.41 10.48 -10.09
CA PRO A 322 7.76 11.40 -11.18
C PRO A 322 8.93 10.91 -12.05
N LEU A 323 9.95 10.30 -11.44
CA LEU A 323 11.08 9.74 -12.20
C LEU A 323 10.60 8.64 -13.16
N MET A 324 9.81 7.69 -12.68
CA MET A 324 9.30 6.59 -13.50
C MET A 324 8.44 7.08 -14.69
N THR A 325 7.70 8.18 -14.53
CA THR A 325 6.92 8.76 -15.64
C THR A 325 7.77 9.40 -16.74
N GLU A 326 9.05 9.64 -16.47
CA GLU A 326 9.96 10.38 -17.38
C GLU A 326 11.01 9.49 -18.05
N ILE A 327 11.19 8.24 -17.62
CA ILE A 327 12.18 7.32 -18.22
C ILE A 327 11.86 6.97 -19.68
N VAL A 328 10.56 6.85 -20.05
CA VAL A 328 10.08 6.67 -21.42
C VAL A 328 8.84 7.55 -21.64
N PRO A 329 9.02 8.84 -22.02
CA PRO A 329 7.90 9.80 -22.10
C PRO A 329 6.81 9.42 -23.10
N SER A 330 7.14 8.65 -24.15
CA SER A 330 6.18 8.15 -25.13
C SER A 330 5.30 6.99 -24.63
N ALA A 331 5.70 6.33 -23.52
CA ALA A 331 5.04 5.12 -23.02
C ALA A 331 4.75 5.19 -21.50
N ARG A 332 4.45 6.38 -20.96
CA ARG A 332 4.26 6.61 -19.51
C ARG A 332 3.29 5.63 -18.84
N SER A 333 2.16 5.37 -19.47
CA SER A 333 1.15 4.43 -18.94
C SER A 333 1.67 3.00 -18.86
N VAL A 334 2.46 2.57 -19.85
CA VAL A 334 3.09 1.25 -19.89
C VAL A 334 4.12 1.13 -18.75
N VAL A 335 4.99 2.13 -18.58
CA VAL A 335 5.97 2.17 -17.50
C VAL A 335 5.28 2.08 -16.14
N MET A 336 4.29 2.94 -15.87
CA MET A 336 3.61 2.99 -14.59
C MET A 336 2.89 1.67 -14.26
N SER A 337 2.17 1.09 -15.21
CA SER A 337 1.49 -0.18 -14.97
C SER A 337 2.47 -1.35 -14.79
N SER A 338 3.59 -1.35 -15.53
CA SER A 338 4.65 -2.35 -15.35
C SER A 338 5.32 -2.26 -13.98
N THR A 339 5.63 -1.04 -13.52
CA THR A 339 6.25 -0.83 -12.19
C THR A 339 5.30 -1.16 -11.04
N ILE A 340 3.99 -0.89 -11.18
CA ILE A 340 2.97 -1.29 -10.20
C ILE A 340 2.87 -2.82 -10.11
N ALA A 341 2.82 -3.51 -11.26
CA ALA A 341 2.79 -4.97 -11.28
C ALA A 341 4.08 -5.58 -10.69
N ALA A 342 5.24 -5.01 -11.04
CA ALA A 342 6.53 -5.38 -10.48
C ALA A 342 6.57 -5.18 -8.94
N GLY A 343 6.03 -4.07 -8.44
CA GLY A 343 5.90 -3.82 -7.01
C GLY A 343 5.02 -4.85 -6.28
N ALA A 344 3.93 -5.30 -6.89
CA ALA A 344 3.10 -6.37 -6.35
C ALA A 344 3.87 -7.70 -6.25
N LEU A 345 4.69 -8.04 -7.27
CA LEU A 345 5.58 -9.19 -7.23
C LEU A 345 6.60 -9.05 -6.09
N GLY A 346 7.21 -7.87 -5.95
CA GLY A 346 8.15 -7.59 -4.86
C GLY A 346 7.52 -7.80 -3.49
N ARG A 347 6.31 -7.29 -3.25
CA ARG A 347 5.57 -7.55 -1.99
C ARG A 347 5.29 -9.04 -1.78
N ALA A 348 4.90 -9.77 -2.82
CA ALA A 348 4.67 -11.21 -2.72
C ALA A 348 5.97 -11.97 -2.34
N LEU A 349 7.09 -11.63 -2.98
CA LEU A 349 8.40 -12.22 -2.66
C LEU A 349 8.86 -11.87 -1.24
N GLY A 350 8.75 -10.60 -0.83
CA GLY A 350 9.09 -10.16 0.52
C GLY A 350 8.22 -10.80 1.59
N SER A 351 6.91 -10.94 1.33
CA SER A 351 5.99 -11.59 2.26
C SER A 351 6.19 -13.10 2.39
N TRP A 352 6.84 -13.75 1.43
CA TRP A 352 7.31 -15.11 1.55
C TRP A 352 8.66 -15.18 2.27
N LEU A 353 9.61 -14.31 1.88
CA LEU A 353 10.98 -14.31 2.39
C LEU A 353 11.06 -13.87 3.86
N GLY A 354 10.33 -12.83 4.25
CA GLY A 354 10.40 -12.27 5.60
C GLY A 354 10.11 -13.27 6.71
N PRO A 355 8.95 -13.95 6.71
CA PRO A 355 8.65 -14.98 7.71
C PRO A 355 9.60 -16.18 7.68
N PHE A 356 10.10 -16.56 6.50
CA PHE A 356 11.10 -17.62 6.37
C PHE A 356 12.39 -17.24 7.11
N LEU A 357 12.93 -16.06 6.84
CA LEU A 357 14.14 -15.57 7.51
C LEU A 357 13.93 -15.45 9.02
N PHE A 358 12.81 -14.85 9.43
CA PHE A 358 12.49 -14.67 10.84
C PHE A 358 12.43 -16.00 11.60
N SER A 359 11.78 -17.02 11.04
CA SER A 359 11.61 -18.32 11.67
C SER A 359 12.89 -19.16 11.74
N GLN A 360 13.80 -19.01 10.76
CA GLN A 360 15.02 -19.82 10.68
C GLN A 360 16.23 -19.14 11.33
N PHE A 361 16.34 -17.82 11.21
CA PHE A 361 17.56 -17.09 11.55
C PHE A 361 17.31 -15.90 12.50
N GLY A 362 16.06 -15.66 12.90
CA GLY A 362 15.68 -14.55 13.76
C GLY A 362 15.60 -13.21 13.03
N PHE A 363 15.15 -12.18 13.74
CA PHE A 363 14.83 -10.86 13.19
C PHE A 363 16.02 -10.12 12.55
N SER A 364 17.24 -10.35 13.07
CA SER A 364 18.46 -9.73 12.51
C SER A 364 18.65 -10.07 11.05
N SER A 365 18.31 -11.29 10.64
CA SER A 365 18.39 -11.68 9.23
C SER A 365 17.43 -10.90 8.33
N ASN A 366 16.24 -10.55 8.82
CA ASN A 366 15.30 -9.70 8.10
C ASN A 366 15.92 -8.31 7.86
N GLY A 367 16.52 -7.71 8.89
CA GLY A 367 17.20 -6.41 8.75
C GLY A 367 18.34 -6.45 7.72
N TRP A 368 19.23 -7.42 7.83
CA TRP A 368 20.39 -7.53 6.92
C TRP A 368 19.99 -7.81 5.47
N VAL A 369 19.08 -8.74 5.26
CA VAL A 369 18.63 -9.10 3.91
C VAL A 369 17.83 -7.96 3.30
N SER A 370 16.96 -7.29 4.07
CA SER A 370 16.23 -6.09 3.60
C SER A 370 17.19 -4.97 3.22
N ALA A 371 18.23 -4.72 4.03
CA ALA A 371 19.25 -3.73 3.74
C ALA A 371 20.00 -4.06 2.44
N MET A 372 20.42 -5.31 2.27
CA MET A 372 21.11 -5.75 1.06
C MET A 372 20.23 -5.59 -0.19
N ILE A 373 18.99 -6.05 -0.14
CA ILE A 373 18.05 -5.93 -1.25
C ILE A 373 17.80 -4.45 -1.59
N THR A 374 17.59 -3.60 -0.59
CA THR A 374 17.36 -2.15 -0.78
C THR A 374 18.59 -1.44 -1.33
N ALA A 375 19.79 -1.81 -0.86
CA ALA A 375 21.04 -1.27 -1.38
C ALA A 375 21.26 -1.65 -2.85
N VAL A 376 21.01 -2.92 -3.21
CA VAL A 376 21.06 -3.39 -4.61
C VAL A 376 20.04 -2.66 -5.48
N ALA A 377 18.81 -2.47 -5.00
CA ALA A 377 17.79 -1.69 -5.70
C ALA A 377 18.27 -0.25 -5.95
N THR A 378 18.80 0.39 -4.92
CA THR A 378 19.30 1.77 -5.01
C THR A 378 20.49 1.88 -5.97
N LEU A 379 21.41 0.93 -5.96
CA LEU A 379 22.52 0.85 -6.90
C LEU A 379 22.03 0.65 -8.34
N LEU A 380 21.06 -0.24 -8.56
CA LEU A 380 20.45 -0.45 -9.86
C LEU A 380 19.85 0.86 -10.40
N LEU A 381 19.10 1.59 -9.57
CA LEU A 381 18.55 2.89 -9.94
C LEU A 381 19.68 3.89 -10.27
N ALA A 382 20.72 3.95 -9.44
CA ALA A 382 21.84 4.85 -9.63
C ALA A 382 22.65 4.59 -10.92
N LEU A 383 22.69 3.35 -11.38
CA LEU A 383 23.48 2.99 -12.57
C LEU A 383 22.66 3.02 -13.87
N TRP A 384 21.40 2.59 -13.82
CA TRP A 384 20.62 2.24 -15.01
C TRP A 384 19.40 3.13 -15.26
N ILE A 385 18.86 3.78 -14.24
CA ILE A 385 17.63 4.56 -14.37
C ILE A 385 17.96 6.05 -14.39
N ARG A 386 17.80 6.68 -15.57
CA ARG A 386 18.03 8.10 -15.81
C ARG A 386 16.82 8.74 -16.48
N GLU A 387 16.66 10.03 -16.30
CA GLU A 387 15.65 10.80 -17.04
C GLU A 387 15.98 10.81 -18.53
N ALA A 388 14.97 10.79 -19.42
CA ALA A 388 15.18 10.80 -20.86
C ALA A 388 15.90 12.08 -21.37
N ARG A 389 15.97 13.12 -20.54
CA ARG A 389 16.74 14.36 -20.84
C ARG A 389 18.23 14.23 -20.59
N ASP A 390 18.65 13.21 -19.86
CA ASP A 390 20.05 12.94 -19.48
C ASP A 390 20.65 11.82 -20.35
N GLN A 391 19.88 11.30 -21.30
CA GLN A 391 20.30 10.33 -22.32
C GLN A 391 20.51 11.05 -23.66
#